data_6b4412ca6f703c831caf7ecca483ab9a
#
_entry.id   6b4412ca6f703c831caf7ecca483ab9a
#
_cell.length_a   1.000
_cell.length_b   1.000
_cell.length_c   1.000
_cell.angle_alpha   90.00
_cell.angle_beta   90.00
_cell.angle_gamma   90.00
#
_symmetry.space_group_name_H-M   'P 1'
#
loop_
_entity.id
_entity.type
_entity.pdbx_description
1 polymer ?
#
loop_
_entity_poly.entity_id
_entity_poly.type
_entity_poly.pdbx_seq_one_letter_code
_entity_poly.pdbx_strand_id
1 'polypeptide(L)'
;MSVQSAIRRKTAPDIRTRKNGEPIVMLTSYHAHTAALVDRHCDVILVGDSLGNVMHGFETTVPVTLDMMILQGRAVMRGSRHALVVVDMPFGSYEASKEQAFHSAARILKETHCGAVKLEGGERMAETIAFLSERGVPVMGHIGLTPQSINTLGSFRAQGRDEGSWEPILRDAKAISDAGAFSVVVEAVAEPLARKITESIAIPTIGIGASAACDGQVLVLEDMLGLSPRTPKFVRRYGDLGPAIEAAIQGYASDVRSRAFPGPEHVYEMKKN
;
A
#
# COMPACT_ATOMS: atom_id res chain seq x y z
N MET A 1 25.26 17.52 -13.88
CA MET A 1 24.52 16.74 -12.87
C MET A 1 24.67 17.47 -11.55
N SER A 2 23.56 17.95 -10.97
CA SER A 2 23.60 18.61 -9.65
C SER A 2 23.90 17.57 -8.57
N VAL A 3 24.88 17.86 -7.73
CA VAL A 3 25.17 17.06 -6.53
C VAL A 3 24.01 17.29 -5.57
N GLN A 4 23.09 16.31 -5.50
CA GLN A 4 22.02 16.33 -4.54
C GLN A 4 22.43 15.60 -3.26
N SER A 5 21.89 16.09 -2.14
CA SER A 5 22.15 15.75 -0.75
C SER A 5 22.23 14.25 -0.44
N ALA A 6 22.90 13.92 0.66
CA ALA A 6 23.26 12.57 1.15
C ALA A 6 22.08 11.60 1.47
N ILE A 7 20.81 12.00 1.34
CA ILE A 7 19.66 11.14 1.57
C ILE A 7 19.15 10.63 0.22
N ARG A 8 19.45 9.35 -0.08
CA ARG A 8 18.94 8.67 -1.26
C ARG A 8 17.68 7.89 -0.90
N ARG A 9 16.55 8.23 -1.54
CA ARG A 9 15.32 7.42 -1.49
C ARG A 9 15.57 6.06 -2.13
N LYS A 10 15.03 4.98 -1.53
CA LYS A 10 15.03 3.64 -2.12
C LYS A 10 14.27 3.65 -3.45
N THR A 11 14.72 2.85 -4.39
CA THR A 11 14.17 2.72 -5.74
C THR A 11 13.63 1.31 -5.98
N ALA A 12 12.87 1.10 -7.05
CA ALA A 12 12.37 -0.22 -7.44
C ALA A 12 13.51 -1.24 -7.65
N PRO A 13 14.65 -0.91 -8.29
CA PRO A 13 15.82 -1.79 -8.34
C PRO A 13 16.36 -2.17 -6.95
N ASP A 14 16.43 -1.23 -6.00
CA ASP A 14 16.89 -1.54 -4.64
C ASP A 14 15.98 -2.57 -3.95
N ILE A 15 14.67 -2.50 -4.18
CA ILE A 15 13.71 -3.50 -3.66
C ILE A 15 13.86 -4.83 -4.41
N ARG A 16 13.99 -4.82 -5.73
CA ARG A 16 14.15 -6.05 -6.54
C ARG A 16 15.35 -6.89 -6.10
N THR A 17 16.46 -6.26 -5.71
CA THR A 17 17.66 -6.95 -5.24
C THR A 17 17.52 -7.63 -3.88
N ARG A 18 16.40 -7.40 -3.18
CA ARG A 18 16.12 -8.01 -1.86
C ARG A 18 15.53 -9.42 -1.95
N LYS A 19 15.35 -9.97 -3.15
CA LYS A 19 14.92 -11.37 -3.34
C LYS A 19 15.84 -12.33 -2.58
N ASN A 20 15.26 -13.18 -1.72
CA ASN A 20 15.97 -14.10 -0.84
C ASN A 20 16.98 -13.44 0.12
N GLY A 21 16.88 -12.13 0.32
CA GLY A 21 17.74 -11.36 1.21
C GLY A 21 17.05 -10.98 2.53
N GLU A 22 17.46 -9.83 3.08
CA GLU A 22 16.81 -9.28 4.27
C GLU A 22 15.34 -8.96 3.97
N PRO A 23 14.38 -9.37 4.82
CA PRO A 23 12.96 -9.16 4.58
C PRO A 23 12.58 -7.69 4.36
N ILE A 24 11.71 -7.44 3.40
CA ILE A 24 11.21 -6.12 3.04
C ILE A 24 10.07 -5.75 4.00
N VAL A 25 10.21 -4.63 4.68
CA VAL A 25 9.16 -4.07 5.54
C VAL A 25 8.36 -3.05 4.77
N MET A 26 7.04 -3.29 4.63
CA MET A 26 6.14 -2.41 3.92
C MET A 26 4.89 -2.12 4.76
N LEU A 27 4.43 -0.88 4.76
CA LEU A 27 3.18 -0.44 5.37
C LEU A 27 2.45 0.54 4.45
N THR A 28 1.13 0.62 4.59
CA THR A 28 0.39 1.68 3.94
C THR A 28 0.58 3.01 4.66
N SER A 29 0.40 4.11 3.94
CA SER A 29 0.22 5.44 4.49
C SER A 29 -0.52 6.32 3.50
N TYR A 30 -1.32 7.27 4.00
CA TYR A 30 -2.19 8.09 3.17
C TYR A 30 -2.05 9.59 3.41
N HIS A 31 -1.27 10.02 4.40
CA HIS A 31 -1.03 11.43 4.70
C HIS A 31 0.38 11.68 5.28
N ALA A 32 0.80 12.94 5.29
CA ALA A 32 2.17 13.32 5.58
C ALA A 32 2.65 12.92 6.99
N HIS A 33 1.77 12.98 8.03
CA HIS A 33 2.17 12.66 9.41
C HIS A 33 2.50 11.17 9.57
N THR A 34 1.63 10.27 9.12
CA THR A 34 1.91 8.83 9.21
C THR A 34 3.04 8.44 8.27
N ALA A 35 3.14 9.04 7.09
CA ALA A 35 4.26 8.80 6.18
C ALA A 35 5.61 9.12 6.83
N ALA A 36 5.72 10.20 7.61
CA ALA A 36 6.95 10.56 8.30
C ALA A 36 7.35 9.55 9.41
N LEU A 37 6.37 8.88 10.01
CA LEU A 37 6.62 7.82 11.00
C LEU A 37 7.01 6.52 10.31
N VAL A 38 6.25 6.10 9.30
CA VAL A 38 6.49 4.86 8.54
C VAL A 38 7.83 4.90 7.82
N ASP A 39 8.20 6.04 7.23
CA ASP A 39 9.45 6.24 6.47
C ASP A 39 10.73 5.91 7.24
N ARG A 40 10.69 5.99 8.58
CA ARG A 40 11.85 5.71 9.45
C ARG A 40 12.12 4.21 9.63
N HIS A 41 11.12 3.38 9.37
CA HIS A 41 11.14 1.97 9.75
C HIS A 41 10.84 1.03 8.58
N CYS A 42 10.37 1.55 7.45
CA CYS A 42 9.94 0.74 6.31
C CYS A 42 10.83 0.96 5.08
N ASP A 43 10.92 -0.09 4.27
CA ASP A 43 11.60 -0.06 2.99
C ASP A 43 10.70 0.52 1.90
N VAL A 44 9.39 0.24 2.02
CA VAL A 44 8.36 0.64 1.05
C VAL A 44 7.17 1.24 1.81
N ILE A 45 6.63 2.33 1.27
CA ILE A 45 5.34 2.89 1.69
C ILE A 45 4.36 2.70 0.54
N LEU A 46 3.22 2.08 0.83
CA LEU A 46 2.13 1.90 -0.13
C LEU A 46 1.06 2.98 0.10
N VAL A 47 0.77 3.75 -0.93
CA VAL A 47 -0.47 4.50 -1.01
C VAL A 47 -1.48 3.57 -1.67
N GLY A 48 -2.15 2.76 -0.85
CA GLY A 48 -3.07 1.72 -1.30
C GLY A 48 -4.48 2.26 -1.54
N ASP A 49 -5.21 1.67 -2.47
CA ASP A 49 -6.64 1.98 -2.69
C ASP A 49 -7.53 1.54 -1.50
N SER A 50 -6.98 0.74 -0.57
CA SER A 50 -7.55 0.50 0.77
C SER A 50 -7.87 1.78 1.56
N LEU A 51 -7.33 2.95 1.15
CA LEU A 51 -7.78 4.25 1.66
C LEU A 51 -9.29 4.45 1.51
N GLY A 52 -9.90 3.85 0.48
CA GLY A 52 -11.34 3.85 0.30
C GLY A 52 -12.09 3.31 1.52
N ASN A 53 -11.59 2.20 2.08
CA ASN A 53 -12.18 1.57 3.25
C ASN A 53 -11.82 2.32 4.55
N VAL A 54 -10.52 2.55 4.81
CA VAL A 54 -10.04 2.99 6.13
C VAL A 54 -10.07 4.51 6.33
N MET A 55 -10.11 5.31 5.27
CA MET A 55 -10.19 6.77 5.35
C MET A 55 -11.56 7.32 4.93
N HIS A 56 -12.15 6.74 3.87
CA HIS A 56 -13.39 7.27 3.29
C HIS A 56 -14.62 6.47 3.70
N GLY A 57 -14.47 5.31 4.36
CA GLY A 57 -15.57 4.48 4.83
C GLY A 57 -16.34 3.79 3.71
N PHE A 58 -15.74 3.61 2.53
CA PHE A 58 -16.35 2.85 1.45
C PHE A 58 -16.39 1.36 1.79
N GLU A 59 -17.40 0.65 1.34
CA GLU A 59 -17.51 -0.80 1.55
C GLU A 59 -16.47 -1.60 0.76
N THR A 60 -16.05 -1.07 -0.40
CA THR A 60 -15.04 -1.66 -1.29
C THR A 60 -14.08 -0.59 -1.81
N THR A 61 -12.97 -0.99 -2.45
CA THR A 61 -12.02 -0.07 -3.08
C THR A 61 -12.48 0.44 -4.46
N VAL A 62 -13.52 -0.15 -5.04
CA VAL A 62 -14.02 0.16 -6.39
C VAL A 62 -14.35 1.66 -6.61
N PRO A 63 -14.91 2.40 -5.64
CA PRO A 63 -15.21 3.83 -5.83
C PRO A 63 -13.99 4.75 -5.80
N VAL A 64 -12.80 4.25 -5.45
CA VAL A 64 -11.58 5.07 -5.36
C VAL A 64 -11.18 5.56 -6.74
N THR A 65 -10.96 6.88 -6.85
CA THR A 65 -10.60 7.52 -8.12
C THR A 65 -9.09 7.73 -8.25
N LEU A 66 -8.62 7.89 -9.50
CA LEU A 66 -7.22 8.21 -9.77
C LEU A 66 -6.80 9.53 -9.10
N ASP A 67 -7.68 10.53 -9.05
CA ASP A 67 -7.39 11.81 -8.42
C ASP A 67 -7.27 11.71 -6.89
N MET A 68 -8.04 10.82 -6.23
CA MET A 68 -7.85 10.50 -4.81
C MET A 68 -6.47 9.89 -4.57
N MET A 69 -6.05 8.94 -5.40
CA MET A 69 -4.73 8.31 -5.28
C MET A 69 -3.60 9.32 -5.47
N ILE A 70 -3.73 10.22 -6.44
CA ILE A 70 -2.75 11.29 -6.69
C ILE A 70 -2.69 12.26 -5.50
N LEU A 71 -3.83 12.67 -4.95
CA LEU A 71 -3.89 13.59 -3.81
C LEU A 71 -3.16 13.01 -2.59
N GLN A 72 -3.45 11.74 -2.25
CA GLN A 72 -2.80 11.08 -1.11
C GLN A 72 -1.32 10.76 -1.41
N GLY A 73 -0.99 10.36 -2.63
CA GLY A 73 0.39 10.16 -3.06
C GLY A 73 1.25 11.41 -2.86
N ARG A 74 0.74 12.59 -3.23
CA ARG A 74 1.40 13.88 -2.97
C ARG A 74 1.63 14.14 -1.47
N ALA A 75 0.65 13.82 -0.63
CA ALA A 75 0.75 14.00 0.81
C ALA A 75 1.82 13.08 1.42
N VAL A 76 1.84 11.80 1.04
CA VAL A 76 2.84 10.82 1.47
C VAL A 76 4.24 11.20 1.01
N MET A 77 4.40 11.64 -0.23
CA MET A 77 5.71 12.08 -0.77
C MET A 77 6.28 13.27 -0.01
N ARG A 78 5.43 14.22 0.44
CA ARG A 78 5.88 15.35 1.29
C ARG A 78 6.32 14.90 2.68
N GLY A 79 5.72 13.82 3.21
CA GLY A 79 6.04 13.27 4.54
C GLY A 79 7.21 12.29 4.58
N SER A 80 7.65 11.75 3.44
CA SER A 80 8.65 10.68 3.36
C SER A 80 9.89 11.09 2.58
N ARG A 81 11.06 10.49 2.91
CA ARG A 81 12.34 10.80 2.27
C ARG A 81 13.20 9.57 1.94
N HIS A 82 12.98 8.43 2.60
CA HIS A 82 13.86 7.26 2.54
C HIS A 82 13.23 6.05 1.83
N ALA A 83 11.99 5.71 2.17
CA ALA A 83 11.30 4.56 1.63
C ALA A 83 10.93 4.77 0.15
N LEU A 84 10.89 3.68 -0.62
CA LEU A 84 10.23 3.68 -1.92
C LEU A 84 8.73 3.94 -1.71
N VAL A 85 8.17 4.93 -2.37
CA VAL A 85 6.71 5.15 -2.37
C VAL A 85 6.12 4.51 -3.63
N VAL A 86 5.18 3.61 -3.41
CA VAL A 86 4.38 2.94 -4.44
C VAL A 86 2.94 3.44 -4.33
N VAL A 87 2.31 3.78 -5.45
CA VAL A 87 0.92 4.24 -5.49
C VAL A 87 0.08 3.27 -6.30
N ASP A 88 -1.06 2.85 -5.74
CA ASP A 88 -1.99 1.97 -6.46
C ASP A 88 -2.65 2.68 -7.64
N MET A 89 -2.77 1.94 -8.72
CA MET A 89 -3.67 2.28 -9.82
C MET A 89 -5.07 1.78 -9.43
N PRO A 90 -6.06 2.67 -9.24
CA PRO A 90 -7.40 2.25 -8.81
C PRO A 90 -8.17 1.57 -9.93
N PHE A 91 -9.21 0.81 -9.55
CA PHE A 91 -10.12 0.17 -10.51
C PHE A 91 -10.63 1.15 -11.59
N GLY A 92 -10.65 0.69 -12.83
CA GLY A 92 -11.09 1.48 -13.98
C GLY A 92 -9.99 2.38 -14.58
N SER A 93 -8.78 2.39 -14.00
CA SER A 93 -7.68 3.24 -14.48
C SER A 93 -6.67 2.54 -15.37
N TYR A 94 -6.73 1.20 -15.51
CA TYR A 94 -5.70 0.43 -16.25
C TYR A 94 -6.23 -0.81 -16.99
N GLU A 95 -7.49 -1.20 -16.77
CA GLU A 95 -8.01 -2.48 -17.30
C GLU A 95 -8.49 -2.39 -18.74
N ALA A 96 -8.83 -1.21 -19.24
CA ALA A 96 -9.41 -1.06 -20.57
C ALA A 96 -8.38 -1.24 -21.68
N SER A 97 -7.14 -0.77 -21.47
CA SER A 97 -6.02 -0.98 -22.40
C SER A 97 -4.68 -0.65 -21.74
N LYS A 98 -3.58 -1.15 -22.33
CA LYS A 98 -2.22 -0.83 -21.89
C LYS A 98 -1.85 0.65 -22.08
N GLU A 99 -2.45 1.32 -23.05
CA GLU A 99 -2.29 2.76 -23.28
C GLU A 99 -2.99 3.57 -22.19
N GLN A 100 -4.21 3.19 -21.79
CA GLN A 100 -4.90 3.78 -20.62
C GLN A 100 -4.04 3.61 -19.38
N ALA A 101 -3.55 2.39 -19.13
CA ALA A 101 -2.68 2.10 -17.99
C ALA A 101 -1.44 3.00 -17.99
N PHE A 102 -0.79 3.21 -19.15
CA PHE A 102 0.36 4.09 -19.25
C PHE A 102 0.02 5.54 -18.93
N HIS A 103 -1.09 6.07 -19.46
CA HIS A 103 -1.51 7.44 -19.16
C HIS A 103 -1.82 7.63 -17.67
N SER A 104 -2.50 6.68 -17.04
CA SER A 104 -2.78 6.72 -15.60
C SER A 104 -1.52 6.64 -14.77
N ALA A 105 -0.63 5.69 -15.06
CA ALA A 105 0.66 5.54 -14.39
C ALA A 105 1.55 6.78 -14.55
N ALA A 106 1.61 7.33 -15.77
CA ALA A 106 2.36 8.55 -16.05
C ALA A 106 1.83 9.75 -15.25
N ARG A 107 0.50 9.89 -15.11
CA ARG A 107 -0.11 10.90 -14.24
C ARG A 107 0.33 10.71 -12.79
N ILE A 108 0.20 9.49 -12.25
CA ILE A 108 0.62 9.17 -10.88
C ILE A 108 2.08 9.58 -10.67
N LEU A 109 3.00 9.08 -11.50
CA LEU A 109 4.43 9.35 -11.34
C LEU A 109 4.76 10.85 -11.44
N LYS A 110 4.21 11.56 -12.44
CA LYS A 110 4.50 12.97 -12.69
C LYS A 110 3.90 13.88 -11.63
N GLU A 111 2.69 13.57 -11.16
CA GLU A 111 1.97 14.44 -10.25
C GLU A 111 2.30 14.18 -8.78
N THR A 112 2.72 12.97 -8.42
CA THR A 112 3.09 12.62 -7.04
C THR A 112 4.60 12.61 -6.82
N HIS A 113 5.41 12.36 -7.86
CA HIS A 113 6.85 12.06 -7.78
C HIS A 113 7.16 10.76 -7.01
N CYS A 114 6.21 9.81 -6.92
CA CYS A 114 6.47 8.48 -6.37
C CYS A 114 7.40 7.67 -7.28
N GLY A 115 7.95 6.57 -6.75
CA GLY A 115 8.95 5.78 -7.46
C GLY A 115 8.38 4.60 -8.25
N ALA A 116 7.11 4.21 -8.03
CA ALA A 116 6.48 3.07 -8.70
C ALA A 116 4.96 3.12 -8.58
N VAL A 117 4.28 2.29 -9.39
CA VAL A 117 2.84 2.04 -9.29
C VAL A 117 2.58 0.57 -8.94
N LYS A 118 1.38 0.28 -8.37
CA LYS A 118 0.91 -1.09 -8.19
C LYS A 118 -0.40 -1.29 -8.97
N LEU A 119 -0.61 -2.49 -9.50
CA LEU A 119 -1.86 -2.89 -10.16
C LEU A 119 -2.18 -4.36 -9.88
N GLU A 120 -3.45 -4.70 -9.95
CA GLU A 120 -3.97 -6.04 -9.67
C GLU A 120 -4.16 -6.87 -10.93
N GLY A 121 -3.91 -8.16 -10.80
CA GLY A 121 -4.12 -9.16 -11.84
C GLY A 121 -2.85 -9.91 -12.19
N GLY A 122 -3.04 -11.14 -12.66
CA GLY A 122 -1.98 -12.06 -13.03
C GLY A 122 -1.71 -12.09 -14.53
N GLU A 123 -1.79 -13.27 -15.12
CA GLU A 123 -1.51 -13.53 -16.54
C GLU A 123 -2.22 -12.57 -17.49
N ARG A 124 -3.48 -12.21 -17.20
CA ARG A 124 -4.26 -11.26 -18.00
C ARG A 124 -3.67 -9.83 -18.06
N MET A 125 -2.82 -9.48 -17.07
CA MET A 125 -2.18 -8.15 -17.00
C MET A 125 -0.72 -8.17 -17.41
N ALA A 126 -0.16 -9.33 -17.79
CA ALA A 126 1.24 -9.46 -18.15
C ALA A 126 1.64 -8.53 -19.33
N GLU A 127 0.81 -8.43 -20.37
CA GLU A 127 1.08 -7.53 -21.51
C GLU A 127 1.10 -6.05 -21.05
N THR A 128 0.17 -5.65 -20.18
CA THR A 128 0.11 -4.29 -19.63
C THR A 128 1.34 -4.00 -18.78
N ILE A 129 1.75 -4.94 -17.91
CA ILE A 129 2.95 -4.79 -17.07
C ILE A 129 4.20 -4.66 -17.93
N ALA A 130 4.36 -5.51 -18.95
CA ALA A 130 5.48 -5.43 -19.88
C ALA A 130 5.53 -4.09 -20.60
N PHE A 131 4.39 -3.63 -21.12
CA PHE A 131 4.25 -2.35 -21.80
C PHE A 131 4.65 -1.16 -20.93
N LEU A 132 4.25 -1.17 -19.66
CA LEU A 132 4.62 -0.15 -18.66
C LEU A 132 6.12 -0.20 -18.33
N SER A 133 6.64 -1.40 -18.02
CA SER A 133 8.02 -1.62 -17.59
C SER A 133 9.02 -1.23 -18.68
N GLU A 134 8.76 -1.60 -19.94
CA GLU A 134 9.58 -1.22 -21.10
C GLU A 134 9.64 0.29 -21.35
N ARG A 135 8.62 1.03 -20.87
CA ARG A 135 8.53 2.49 -20.99
C ARG A 135 9.00 3.23 -19.74
N GLY A 136 9.69 2.52 -18.84
CA GLY A 136 10.30 3.13 -17.67
C GLY A 136 9.35 3.37 -16.49
N VAL A 137 8.17 2.72 -16.47
CA VAL A 137 7.26 2.73 -15.31
C VAL A 137 7.55 1.50 -14.45
N PRO A 138 8.12 1.63 -13.24
CA PRO A 138 8.30 0.50 -12.34
C PRO A 138 6.94 0.01 -11.81
N VAL A 139 6.67 -1.30 -11.99
CA VAL A 139 5.39 -1.91 -11.61
C VAL A 139 5.59 -2.93 -10.50
N MET A 140 4.81 -2.81 -9.43
CA MET A 140 4.55 -3.87 -8.46
C MET A 140 3.27 -4.59 -8.86
N GLY A 141 3.32 -5.91 -9.01
CA GLY A 141 2.14 -6.72 -9.29
C GLY A 141 1.33 -7.00 -8.01
N HIS A 142 0.11 -7.54 -8.18
CA HIS A 142 -0.73 -7.99 -7.07
C HIS A 142 -1.57 -9.18 -7.50
N ILE A 143 -1.41 -10.32 -6.82
CA ILE A 143 -2.08 -11.60 -7.10
C ILE A 143 -2.68 -12.22 -5.83
N GLY A 144 -3.44 -13.26 -6.01
CA GLY A 144 -4.20 -13.93 -4.96
C GLY A 144 -5.60 -13.31 -4.84
N LEU A 145 -5.95 -12.81 -3.68
CA LEU A 145 -7.13 -11.97 -3.54
C LEU A 145 -6.84 -10.61 -4.18
N THR A 146 -7.72 -10.18 -5.08
CA THR A 146 -7.65 -8.89 -5.77
C THR A 146 -8.90 -8.08 -5.43
N PRO A 147 -8.83 -7.18 -4.41
CA PRO A 147 -10.00 -6.44 -3.90
C PRO A 147 -10.77 -5.65 -4.96
N GLN A 148 -10.09 -5.11 -5.96
CA GLN A 148 -10.74 -4.40 -7.07
C GLN A 148 -11.66 -5.31 -7.91
N SER A 149 -11.41 -6.62 -7.90
CA SER A 149 -12.25 -7.62 -8.58
C SER A 149 -13.38 -8.18 -7.71
N ILE A 150 -13.70 -7.55 -6.57
CA ILE A 150 -14.65 -8.08 -5.58
C ILE A 150 -16.03 -8.42 -6.16
N ASN A 151 -16.52 -7.64 -7.11
CA ASN A 151 -17.80 -7.89 -7.77
C ASN A 151 -17.81 -9.19 -8.60
N THR A 152 -16.65 -9.60 -9.10
CA THR A 152 -16.48 -10.86 -9.82
C THR A 152 -16.18 -12.01 -8.87
N LEU A 153 -15.36 -11.77 -7.83
CA LEU A 153 -14.99 -12.79 -6.83
C LEU A 153 -16.13 -13.10 -5.86
N GLY A 154 -17.03 -12.15 -5.62
CA GLY A 154 -18.19 -12.28 -4.75
C GLY A 154 -17.87 -12.34 -3.25
N SER A 155 -16.59 -12.42 -2.85
CA SER A 155 -16.20 -12.43 -1.44
C SER A 155 -14.69 -12.24 -1.23
N PHE A 156 -14.30 -11.79 -0.04
CA PHE A 156 -12.89 -11.66 0.40
C PHE A 156 -12.36 -12.98 1.01
N ARG A 157 -12.44 -14.10 0.26
CA ARG A 157 -11.96 -15.39 0.75
C ARG A 157 -10.50 -15.62 0.39
N ALA A 158 -9.79 -16.32 1.28
CA ALA A 158 -8.43 -16.77 1.00
C ALA A 158 -8.41 -17.71 -0.22
N GLN A 159 -7.42 -17.49 -1.09
CA GLN A 159 -7.22 -18.20 -2.34
C GLN A 159 -6.30 -19.42 -2.16
N GLY A 160 -6.35 -20.39 -3.05
CA GLY A 160 -5.43 -21.51 -3.08
C GLY A 160 -5.57 -22.49 -1.90
N ARG A 161 -6.73 -22.56 -1.26
CA ARG A 161 -7.00 -23.48 -0.13
C ARG A 161 -7.13 -24.95 -0.54
N ASP A 162 -7.32 -25.20 -1.82
CA ASP A 162 -7.34 -26.52 -2.46
C ASP A 162 -6.24 -26.57 -3.51
N GLU A 163 -5.44 -27.65 -3.51
CA GLU A 163 -4.31 -27.81 -4.43
C GLU A 163 -4.73 -27.77 -5.90
N GLY A 164 -5.94 -28.22 -6.23
CA GLY A 164 -6.51 -28.11 -7.57
C GLY A 164 -6.65 -26.67 -8.08
N SER A 165 -6.67 -25.70 -7.18
CA SER A 165 -6.75 -24.25 -7.51
C SER A 165 -5.39 -23.55 -7.60
N TRP A 166 -4.27 -24.23 -7.40
CA TRP A 166 -2.94 -23.61 -7.31
C TRP A 166 -2.38 -23.18 -8.66
N GLU A 167 -2.57 -23.99 -9.69
CA GLU A 167 -1.94 -23.79 -10.99
C GLU A 167 -2.24 -22.43 -11.63
N PRO A 168 -3.47 -21.89 -11.61
CA PRO A 168 -3.73 -20.56 -12.12
C PRO A 168 -2.94 -19.47 -11.38
N ILE A 169 -2.84 -19.54 -10.04
CA ILE A 169 -2.15 -18.54 -9.22
C ILE A 169 -0.62 -18.61 -9.43
N LEU A 170 -0.08 -19.82 -9.64
CA LEU A 170 1.33 -20.00 -10.00
C LEU A 170 1.64 -19.41 -11.39
N ARG A 171 0.75 -19.61 -12.38
CA ARG A 171 0.88 -18.97 -13.69
C ARG A 171 0.80 -17.46 -13.59
N ASP A 172 -0.12 -16.93 -12.79
CA ASP A 172 -0.23 -15.49 -12.53
C ASP A 172 1.09 -14.91 -12.00
N ALA A 173 1.67 -15.56 -10.97
CA ALA A 173 2.94 -15.14 -10.39
C ALA A 173 4.09 -15.14 -11.40
N LYS A 174 4.19 -16.24 -12.18
CA LYS A 174 5.22 -16.36 -13.23
C LYS A 174 5.04 -15.29 -14.31
N ALA A 175 3.84 -15.10 -14.81
CA ALA A 175 3.54 -14.16 -15.88
C ALA A 175 3.90 -12.71 -15.48
N ILE A 176 3.60 -12.30 -14.24
CA ILE A 176 3.97 -10.98 -13.71
C ILE A 176 5.49 -10.83 -13.60
N SER A 177 6.17 -11.86 -13.09
CA SER A 177 7.62 -11.87 -12.96
C SER A 177 8.31 -11.74 -14.32
N ASP A 178 7.85 -12.52 -15.30
CA ASP A 178 8.40 -12.52 -16.68
C ASP A 178 8.09 -11.22 -17.41
N ALA A 179 6.97 -10.57 -17.11
CA ALA A 179 6.56 -9.27 -17.66
C ALA A 179 7.38 -8.08 -17.14
N GLY A 180 8.30 -8.28 -16.19
CA GLY A 180 9.23 -7.26 -15.73
C GLY A 180 8.76 -6.47 -14.51
N ALA A 181 7.74 -6.91 -13.77
CA ALA A 181 7.43 -6.37 -12.46
C ALA A 181 8.67 -6.45 -11.54
N PHE A 182 8.88 -5.45 -10.67
CA PHE A 182 10.02 -5.46 -9.77
C PHE A 182 9.75 -6.24 -8.47
N SER A 183 8.48 -6.40 -8.08
CA SER A 183 8.01 -7.22 -6.97
C SER A 183 6.52 -7.53 -7.14
N VAL A 184 5.97 -8.40 -6.30
CA VAL A 184 4.55 -8.78 -6.34
C VAL A 184 3.98 -8.92 -4.94
N VAL A 185 2.80 -8.33 -4.70
CA VAL A 185 1.99 -8.58 -3.51
C VAL A 185 1.24 -9.90 -3.69
N VAL A 186 1.27 -10.75 -2.65
CA VAL A 186 0.57 -12.02 -2.57
C VAL A 186 -0.44 -11.89 -1.42
N GLU A 187 -1.73 -11.67 -1.75
CA GLU A 187 -2.76 -11.38 -0.77
C GLU A 187 -3.66 -12.57 -0.51
N ALA A 188 -3.87 -12.88 0.78
CA ALA A 188 -4.82 -13.89 1.26
C ALA A 188 -4.68 -15.23 0.51
N VAL A 189 -3.46 -15.70 0.33
CA VAL A 189 -3.13 -16.99 -0.32
C VAL A 189 -2.74 -18.00 0.75
N ALA A 190 -3.21 -19.24 0.60
CA ALA A 190 -2.85 -20.33 1.51
C ALA A 190 -1.32 -20.47 1.67
N GLU A 191 -0.85 -20.66 2.90
CA GLU A 191 0.58 -20.61 3.26
C GLU A 191 1.47 -21.49 2.37
N PRO A 192 1.16 -22.78 2.11
CA PRO A 192 2.03 -23.61 1.28
C PRO A 192 2.12 -23.12 -0.17
N LEU A 193 1.03 -22.59 -0.72
CA LEU A 193 1.03 -22.02 -2.07
C LEU A 193 1.84 -20.71 -2.12
N ALA A 194 1.70 -19.83 -1.14
CA ALA A 194 2.44 -18.58 -1.09
C ALA A 194 3.96 -18.82 -0.97
N ARG A 195 4.37 -19.84 -0.19
CA ARG A 195 5.76 -20.33 -0.13
C ARG A 195 6.24 -20.79 -1.50
N LYS A 196 5.48 -21.65 -2.15
CA LYS A 196 5.81 -22.17 -3.48
C LYS A 196 5.91 -21.07 -4.53
N ILE A 197 5.03 -20.07 -4.49
CA ILE A 197 5.14 -18.86 -5.34
C ILE A 197 6.46 -18.16 -5.10
N THR A 198 6.79 -17.89 -3.84
CA THR A 198 8.03 -17.19 -3.47
C THR A 198 9.26 -17.92 -4.00
N GLU A 199 9.31 -19.24 -3.90
CA GLU A 199 10.42 -20.06 -4.38
C GLU A 199 10.50 -20.14 -5.92
N SER A 200 9.38 -19.96 -6.62
CA SER A 200 9.26 -20.20 -8.08
C SER A 200 9.55 -18.97 -8.96
N ILE A 201 9.57 -17.75 -8.41
CA ILE A 201 9.75 -16.52 -9.19
C ILE A 201 11.01 -15.75 -8.81
N ALA A 202 11.55 -14.98 -9.76
CA ALA A 202 12.81 -14.24 -9.61
C ALA A 202 12.67 -12.87 -8.92
N ILE A 203 11.44 -12.41 -8.66
CA ILE A 203 11.17 -11.11 -8.03
C ILE A 203 10.71 -11.31 -6.59
N PRO A 204 10.95 -10.31 -5.70
CA PRO A 204 10.48 -10.39 -4.32
C PRO A 204 8.95 -10.49 -4.22
N THR A 205 8.48 -11.38 -3.32
CA THR A 205 7.09 -11.47 -2.91
C THR A 205 6.85 -10.70 -1.63
N ILE A 206 5.75 -9.93 -1.57
CA ILE A 206 5.30 -9.20 -0.38
C ILE A 206 3.99 -9.83 0.09
N GLY A 207 4.03 -10.50 1.23
CA GLY A 207 2.87 -11.21 1.78
C GLY A 207 1.93 -10.27 2.55
N ILE A 208 0.63 -10.51 2.40
CA ILE A 208 -0.42 -10.02 3.29
C ILE A 208 -1.45 -11.13 3.46
N GLY A 209 -1.51 -11.72 4.67
CA GLY A 209 -2.32 -12.93 4.86
C GLY A 209 -1.88 -14.12 4.01
N ALA A 210 -0.58 -14.28 3.81
CA ALA A 210 0.02 -15.32 2.98
C ALA A 210 1.03 -16.15 3.79
N SER A 211 2.33 -16.03 3.54
CA SER A 211 3.37 -16.84 4.19
C SER A 211 4.46 -15.97 4.81
N ALA A 212 5.01 -16.40 5.93
CA ALA A 212 6.24 -15.85 6.49
C ALA A 212 7.47 -16.11 5.60
N ALA A 213 7.39 -17.01 4.63
CA ALA A 213 8.43 -17.28 3.65
C ALA A 213 8.48 -16.24 2.51
N CYS A 214 7.49 -15.35 2.38
CA CYS A 214 7.58 -14.23 1.45
C CYS A 214 8.78 -13.33 1.77
N ASP A 215 9.35 -12.71 0.74
CA ASP A 215 10.52 -11.84 0.88
C ASP A 215 10.23 -10.54 1.65
N GLY A 216 8.97 -10.24 1.91
CA GLY A 216 8.53 -9.12 2.73
C GLY A 216 7.07 -9.26 3.16
N GLN A 217 6.60 -8.29 3.96
CA GLN A 217 5.22 -8.24 4.45
C GLN A 217 4.68 -6.82 4.34
N VAL A 218 3.37 -6.71 4.07
CA VAL A 218 2.63 -5.45 4.13
C VAL A 218 1.41 -5.60 5.04
N LEU A 219 1.05 -4.53 5.74
CA LEU A 219 -0.24 -4.38 6.43
C LEU A 219 -0.83 -2.99 6.13
N VAL A 220 -2.13 -2.88 6.26
CA VAL A 220 -2.81 -1.59 6.34
C VAL A 220 -2.51 -0.98 7.71
N LEU A 221 -2.00 0.24 7.71
CA LEU A 221 -1.50 0.90 8.94
C LEU A 221 -2.61 1.06 9.99
N GLU A 222 -3.79 1.47 9.57
CA GLU A 222 -4.95 1.70 10.43
C GLU A 222 -5.40 0.40 11.12
N ASP A 223 -5.35 -0.72 10.41
CA ASP A 223 -5.66 -2.04 10.97
C ASP A 223 -4.61 -2.46 12.00
N MET A 224 -3.34 -2.29 11.66
CA MET A 224 -2.21 -2.60 12.55
C MET A 224 -2.24 -1.78 13.84
N LEU A 225 -2.68 -0.53 13.76
CA LEU A 225 -2.78 0.40 14.89
C LEU A 225 -4.07 0.26 15.70
N GLY A 226 -5.01 -0.60 15.30
CA GLY A 226 -6.27 -0.80 16.02
C GLY A 226 -7.28 0.34 15.85
N LEU A 227 -7.24 1.05 14.72
CA LEU A 227 -8.24 2.06 14.39
C LEU A 227 -9.48 1.45 13.73
N SER A 228 -9.31 0.37 12.97
CA SER A 228 -10.42 -0.34 12.34
C SER A 228 -11.19 -1.16 13.37
N PRO A 229 -12.52 -1.07 13.43
CA PRO A 229 -13.35 -1.81 14.40
C PRO A 229 -13.29 -3.32 14.17
N ARG A 230 -13.12 -3.73 12.92
CA ARG A 230 -12.95 -5.13 12.51
C ARG A 230 -11.75 -5.24 11.59
N THR A 231 -10.90 -6.24 11.85
CA THR A 231 -9.71 -6.52 11.02
C THR A 231 -9.77 -7.95 10.51
N PRO A 232 -9.22 -8.23 9.32
CA PRO A 232 -9.03 -9.60 8.82
C PRO A 232 -8.23 -10.46 9.80
N LYS A 233 -8.42 -11.78 9.76
CA LYS A 233 -7.74 -12.77 10.64
C LYS A 233 -6.22 -12.65 10.61
N PHE A 234 -5.65 -12.26 9.47
CA PHE A 234 -4.20 -12.19 9.28
C PHE A 234 -3.57 -10.93 9.89
N VAL A 235 -4.37 -9.97 10.34
CA VAL A 235 -3.85 -8.74 10.94
C VAL A 235 -3.49 -8.99 12.39
N ARG A 236 -2.21 -8.79 12.70
CA ARG A 236 -1.76 -8.61 14.08
C ARG A 236 -1.82 -7.15 14.44
N ARG A 237 -2.56 -6.80 15.50
CA ARG A 237 -2.54 -5.44 16.05
C ARG A 237 -1.25 -5.22 16.84
N TYR A 238 -0.57 -4.12 16.58
CA TYR A 238 0.62 -3.67 17.30
C TYR A 238 0.33 -2.45 18.18
N GLY A 239 -0.88 -1.88 18.06
CA GLY A 239 -1.39 -0.78 18.86
C GLY A 239 -2.91 -0.89 19.03
N ASP A 240 -3.44 -0.04 19.91
CA ASP A 240 -4.88 0.10 20.17
C ASP A 240 -5.21 1.58 20.26
N LEU A 241 -5.07 2.28 19.15
CA LEU A 241 -5.23 3.74 19.10
C LEU A 241 -6.69 4.19 19.15
N GLY A 242 -7.66 3.36 18.79
CA GLY A 242 -9.08 3.72 18.86
C GLY A 242 -9.47 4.20 20.25
N PRO A 243 -9.34 3.39 21.31
CA PRO A 243 -9.62 3.80 22.69
C PRO A 243 -8.80 4.99 23.18
N ALA A 244 -7.52 5.07 22.77
CA ALA A 244 -6.65 6.19 23.17
C ALA A 244 -7.13 7.53 22.58
N ILE A 245 -7.54 7.52 21.31
CA ILE A 245 -8.11 8.70 20.64
C ILE A 245 -9.45 9.07 21.28
N GLU A 246 -10.32 8.11 21.56
CA GLU A 246 -11.60 8.35 22.21
C GLU A 246 -11.42 8.99 23.58
N ALA A 247 -10.52 8.47 24.43
CA ALA A 247 -10.21 9.03 25.73
C ALA A 247 -9.71 10.48 25.65
N ALA A 248 -8.84 10.79 24.67
CA ALA A 248 -8.36 12.14 24.44
C ALA A 248 -9.48 13.09 24.03
N ILE A 249 -10.40 12.66 23.15
CA ILE A 249 -11.56 13.44 22.71
C ILE A 249 -12.52 13.68 23.89
N GLN A 250 -12.76 12.66 24.72
CA GLN A 250 -13.61 12.79 25.92
C GLN A 250 -13.01 13.79 26.92
N GLY A 251 -11.69 13.71 27.19
CA GLY A 251 -10.98 14.68 28.03
C GLY A 251 -11.16 16.11 27.53
N TYR A 252 -10.84 16.35 26.25
CA TYR A 252 -11.02 17.66 25.64
C TYR A 252 -12.48 18.16 25.75
N ALA A 253 -13.45 17.31 25.46
CA ALA A 253 -14.86 17.68 25.52
C ALA A 253 -15.31 18.02 26.96
N SER A 254 -14.78 17.32 27.97
CA SER A 254 -14.99 17.61 29.38
C SER A 254 -14.44 18.98 29.79
N ASP A 255 -13.19 19.24 29.41
CA ASP A 255 -12.49 20.50 29.73
C ASP A 255 -13.16 21.71 29.09
N VAL A 256 -13.62 21.58 27.83
CA VAL A 256 -14.40 22.65 27.17
C VAL A 256 -15.73 22.91 27.88
N ARG A 257 -16.45 21.86 28.26
CA ARG A 257 -17.77 22.01 28.96
C ARG A 257 -17.62 22.60 30.35
N SER A 258 -16.56 22.28 31.07
CA SER A 258 -16.24 22.81 32.39
C SER A 258 -15.55 24.18 32.34
N ARG A 259 -15.19 24.68 31.15
CA ARG A 259 -14.38 25.89 30.94
C ARG A 259 -12.94 25.78 31.54
N ALA A 260 -12.43 24.59 31.72
CA ALA A 260 -11.05 24.36 32.08
C ALA A 260 -10.09 24.55 30.88
N PHE A 261 -10.60 24.40 29.65
CA PHE A 261 -9.89 24.73 28.41
C PHE A 261 -10.64 25.83 27.65
N PRO A 262 -9.94 26.88 27.14
CA PRO A 262 -8.50 27.13 27.28
C PRO A 262 -8.12 27.61 28.68
N GLY A 263 -6.97 27.15 29.18
CA GLY A 263 -6.33 27.72 30.36
C GLY A 263 -5.59 29.03 30.03
N PRO A 264 -5.07 29.75 31.08
CA PRO A 264 -4.35 31.01 30.88
C PRO A 264 -3.20 30.91 29.87
N GLU A 265 -2.52 29.79 29.85
CA GLU A 265 -1.37 29.49 28.95
C GLU A 265 -1.79 29.26 27.48
N HIS A 266 -3.07 29.06 27.23
CA HIS A 266 -3.61 28.81 25.89
C HIS A 266 -4.28 30.03 25.24
N VAL A 267 -4.22 31.22 25.90
CA VAL A 267 -4.85 32.44 25.41
C VAL A 267 -3.80 33.54 25.12
N TYR A 268 -4.16 34.45 24.23
CA TYR A 268 -3.30 35.58 23.92
C TYR A 268 -3.69 36.79 24.78
N GLU A 269 -2.74 37.33 25.50
CA GLU A 269 -2.90 38.59 26.24
C GLU A 269 -2.76 39.81 25.32
N MET A 270 -3.41 40.89 25.70
CA MET A 270 -3.18 42.20 25.03
C MET A 270 -1.73 42.67 25.30
N LYS A 271 -1.08 43.21 24.27
CA LYS A 271 0.18 43.88 24.47
C LYS A 271 -0.03 45.05 25.43
N LYS A 272 0.68 45.06 26.54
CA LYS A 272 0.79 46.28 27.37
C LYS A 272 1.49 47.33 26.54
N ASN A 273 0.81 48.49 26.26
CA ASN A 273 1.41 49.64 25.65
C ASN A 273 2.47 50.23 26.57
#